data_614e0927802a90b0772d3a234350312d
#
_entry.id   614e0927802a90b0772d3a234350312d
#
_cell.length_a   1.000
_cell.length_b   1.000
_cell.length_c   1.000
_cell.angle_alpha   90.00
_cell.angle_beta   90.00
_cell.angle_gamma   90.00
#
_symmetry.space_group_name_H-M   'P 1'
#
loop_
_entity.id
_entity.type
_entity.pdbx_description
1 polymer ?
#
loop_
_entity_poly.entity_id
_entity_poly.type
_entity_poly.pdbx_seq_one_letter_code
_entity_poly.pdbx_strand_id
1 'polypeptide(L)'
;GSGRIFQSRFTKVGDYYRLYCVVLLRTPSTGGFNYVLYSDDFGENWNLLGGDNFTYGVSGGDEPKSEELPDGSLLLSSRADGRIYNIFHFTDVENGLGSWMTQATSNNSNNGICNQGGNPTNGEVMVLPVVRKADNKQMWMALQSVPFGTGRANVGIYYKVLDDYSKFNNPANFAKNWDGRHQSSFIGSAYSTMTLQHDNHIGFMYEEETFGKAYTQVYKNYSIEQITDSLYAFDTNPINPMSITADGIDVLKDDIVYSAYVGGVSEEGRTSIEEAIDAFKADPKQANYLNIFSVIANAPRVGVDVSKLYIIRNTTRGSEGANAMYEDTADSKFKSKAYDTEDESQYWALQPVEGEDGYFLLKNNSTSHFYPNLPAKETAIVSVADETQAGLYRLESVNYDKVAIINKEPTSTYPAIHAPGDYGSRMVAWNAYGSPASLWYFEKTDIDSGIEPTAIDGIEANGNVVTSAFDLQGRAVSAPKSGLYIINRKKVVVK
;
A
#
# COMPACT_ATOMS: atom_id res chain seq x y z
N GLY A 1 -16.80 -0.57 -22.61
CA GLY A 1 -15.38 -0.62 -22.33
C GLY A 1 -14.56 -0.14 -23.50
N SER A 2 -13.41 0.42 -23.24
CA SER A 2 -12.49 0.88 -24.29
C SER A 2 -11.21 0.04 -24.35
N GLY A 3 -11.09 -0.96 -23.46
CA GLY A 3 -9.96 -1.86 -23.38
C GLY A 3 -10.12 -3.14 -24.19
N ARG A 4 -9.02 -3.82 -24.46
CA ARG A 4 -9.03 -5.19 -24.96
C ARG A 4 -9.33 -6.17 -23.83
N ILE A 5 -9.87 -7.32 -24.14
CA ILE A 5 -9.83 -8.49 -23.30
C ILE A 5 -8.47 -9.14 -23.54
N PHE A 6 -7.72 -9.46 -22.48
CA PHE A 6 -6.47 -10.18 -22.61
C PHE A 6 -6.41 -11.39 -21.69
N GLN A 7 -5.59 -12.34 -22.06
CA GLN A 7 -5.41 -13.59 -21.33
C GLN A 7 -4.19 -13.49 -20.43
N SER A 8 -4.33 -13.94 -19.18
CA SER A 8 -3.24 -14.02 -18.22
C SER A 8 -2.10 -14.91 -18.73
N ARG A 9 -0.87 -14.52 -18.42
CA ARG A 9 0.33 -15.33 -18.60
C ARG A 9 0.60 -16.25 -17.40
N PHE A 10 0.11 -15.89 -16.24
CA PHE A 10 0.45 -16.54 -14.97
C PHE A 10 -0.70 -17.35 -14.39
N THR A 11 -1.90 -16.81 -14.43
CA THR A 11 -3.06 -17.38 -13.73
C THR A 11 -3.81 -18.32 -14.62
N LYS A 12 -3.79 -19.62 -14.26
CA LYS A 12 -4.60 -20.64 -14.88
C LYS A 12 -5.52 -21.25 -13.81
N VAL A 13 -6.84 -21.20 -14.05
CA VAL A 13 -7.84 -21.79 -13.17
C VAL A 13 -8.57 -22.89 -13.94
N GLY A 14 -8.52 -24.12 -13.43
CA GLY A 14 -9.00 -25.28 -14.16
C GLY A 14 -8.29 -25.46 -15.50
N ASP A 15 -9.05 -25.46 -16.58
CA ASP A 15 -8.54 -25.69 -17.95
C ASP A 15 -8.14 -24.41 -18.67
N TYR A 16 -8.50 -23.23 -18.17
CA TYR A 16 -8.36 -21.96 -18.86
C TYR A 16 -7.40 -21.01 -18.16
N TYR A 17 -6.64 -20.24 -18.94
CA TYR A 17 -5.97 -19.06 -18.44
C TYR A 17 -7.02 -17.95 -18.26
N ARG A 18 -6.94 -17.25 -17.13
CA ARG A 18 -7.84 -16.14 -16.76
C ARG A 18 -7.87 -15.06 -17.83
N LEU A 19 -9.08 -14.60 -18.15
CA LEU A 19 -9.28 -13.43 -18.98
C LEU A 19 -9.53 -12.21 -18.11
N TYR A 20 -9.03 -11.05 -18.54
CA TYR A 20 -9.28 -9.77 -17.90
C TYR A 20 -9.94 -8.78 -18.85
N CYS A 21 -10.86 -8.00 -18.32
CA CYS A 21 -11.55 -6.92 -19.04
C CYS A 21 -11.67 -5.69 -18.13
N VAL A 22 -11.43 -4.51 -18.68
CA VAL A 22 -11.51 -3.24 -17.94
C VAL A 22 -12.76 -2.48 -18.33
N VAL A 23 -13.47 -1.94 -17.36
CA VAL A 23 -14.68 -1.15 -17.57
C VAL A 23 -14.58 0.22 -16.90
N LEU A 24 -15.16 1.21 -17.56
CA LEU A 24 -15.40 2.53 -17.02
C LEU A 24 -16.85 2.63 -16.56
N LEU A 25 -17.06 2.92 -15.29
CA LEU A 25 -18.37 3.27 -14.75
C LEU A 25 -18.41 4.76 -14.45
N ARG A 26 -19.46 5.42 -14.89
CA ARG A 26 -19.72 6.84 -14.59
C ARG A 26 -21.06 6.98 -13.90
N THR A 27 -21.08 7.79 -12.85
CA THR A 27 -22.33 8.26 -12.27
C THR A 27 -22.45 9.76 -12.51
N PRO A 28 -23.68 10.32 -12.58
CA PRO A 28 -23.87 11.77 -12.80
C PRO A 28 -23.19 12.66 -11.76
N SER A 29 -22.94 12.13 -10.56
CA SER A 29 -22.45 12.91 -9.41
C SER A 29 -20.98 12.69 -9.06
N THR A 30 -20.32 11.62 -9.56
CA THR A 30 -19.02 11.17 -8.99
C THR A 30 -17.88 11.08 -10.00
N GLY A 31 -18.12 11.35 -11.29
CA GLY A 31 -17.09 11.20 -12.33
C GLY A 31 -16.87 9.75 -12.78
N GLY A 32 -15.70 9.47 -13.34
CA GLY A 32 -15.35 8.16 -13.88
C GLY A 32 -14.56 7.31 -12.89
N PHE A 33 -14.95 6.03 -12.77
CA PHE A 33 -14.24 5.01 -12.00
C PHE A 33 -13.91 3.83 -12.89
N ASN A 34 -12.69 3.31 -12.77
CA ASN A 34 -12.25 2.15 -13.54
C ASN A 34 -12.26 0.90 -12.67
N TYR A 35 -12.90 -0.15 -13.18
CA TYR A 35 -12.99 -1.47 -12.55
C TYR A 35 -12.41 -2.53 -13.48
N VAL A 36 -11.92 -3.62 -12.92
CA VAL A 36 -11.46 -4.79 -13.66
C VAL A 36 -12.40 -5.96 -13.39
N LEU A 37 -12.78 -6.62 -14.47
CA LEU A 37 -13.50 -7.88 -14.47
C LEU A 37 -12.55 -9.00 -14.86
N TYR A 38 -12.77 -10.20 -14.33
CA TYR A 38 -12.06 -11.40 -14.76
C TYR A 38 -13.01 -12.57 -15.02
N SER A 39 -12.57 -13.49 -15.87
CA SER A 39 -13.26 -14.73 -16.18
C SER A 39 -12.28 -15.89 -16.14
N ASP A 40 -12.68 -17.00 -15.51
CA ASP A 40 -11.92 -18.25 -15.42
C ASP A 40 -12.54 -19.38 -16.27
N ASP A 41 -13.60 -19.07 -17.01
CA ASP A 41 -14.36 -20.00 -17.85
C ASP A 41 -14.47 -19.54 -19.33
N PHE A 42 -13.41 -18.91 -19.80
CA PHE A 42 -13.28 -18.42 -21.18
C PHE A 42 -14.33 -17.37 -21.59
N GLY A 43 -14.83 -16.59 -20.62
CA GLY A 43 -15.75 -15.46 -20.84
C GLY A 43 -17.23 -15.80 -20.69
N GLU A 44 -17.57 -17.01 -20.24
CA GLU A 44 -18.97 -17.38 -19.96
C GLU A 44 -19.50 -16.62 -18.74
N ASN A 45 -18.69 -16.50 -17.68
CA ASN A 45 -19.01 -15.73 -16.48
C ASN A 45 -17.92 -14.72 -16.17
N TRP A 46 -18.32 -13.58 -15.65
CA TRP A 46 -17.42 -12.48 -15.28
C TRP A 46 -17.61 -12.08 -13.82
N ASN A 47 -16.51 -11.94 -13.10
CA ASN A 47 -16.45 -11.54 -11.70
C ASN A 47 -15.71 -10.19 -11.56
N LEU A 48 -16.04 -9.43 -10.54
CA LEU A 48 -15.29 -8.23 -10.18
C LEU A 48 -14.00 -8.61 -9.45
N LEU A 49 -12.88 -8.01 -9.84
CA LEU A 49 -11.61 -8.18 -9.16
C LEU A 49 -11.69 -7.58 -7.75
N GLY A 50 -11.26 -8.35 -6.74
CA GLY A 50 -11.36 -7.99 -5.32
C GLY A 50 -12.52 -8.67 -4.58
N GLY A 51 -13.35 -9.45 -5.27
CA GLY A 51 -14.46 -10.19 -4.66
C GLY A 51 -15.53 -9.26 -4.07
N ASP A 52 -16.09 -9.62 -2.92
CA ASP A 52 -17.14 -8.83 -2.24
C ASP A 52 -16.64 -7.47 -1.73
N ASN A 53 -15.32 -7.31 -1.59
CA ASN A 53 -14.67 -6.06 -1.18
C ASN A 53 -14.06 -5.30 -2.37
N PHE A 54 -14.59 -5.51 -3.58
CA PHE A 54 -14.08 -4.84 -4.77
C PHE A 54 -14.08 -3.33 -4.62
N THR A 55 -13.04 -2.70 -5.15
CA THR A 55 -12.93 -1.24 -5.23
C THR A 55 -12.51 -0.85 -6.65
N TYR A 56 -12.69 0.41 -7.00
CA TYR A 56 -12.17 0.92 -8.26
C TYR A 56 -10.63 1.01 -8.21
N GLY A 57 -9.99 0.73 -9.34
CA GLY A 57 -8.54 0.89 -9.47
C GLY A 57 -8.13 2.34 -9.66
N VAL A 58 -8.90 3.12 -10.44
CA VAL A 58 -8.63 4.55 -10.70
C VAL A 58 -9.91 5.35 -10.56
N SER A 59 -9.82 6.50 -9.86
CA SER A 59 -10.84 7.54 -9.84
C SER A 59 -10.40 8.76 -10.64
N GLY A 60 -11.35 9.44 -11.27
CA GLY A 60 -11.07 10.64 -12.10
C GLY A 60 -10.41 10.35 -13.44
N GLY A 61 -10.24 9.07 -13.79
CA GLY A 61 -9.75 8.63 -15.08
C GLY A 61 -10.87 8.33 -16.08
N ASP A 62 -10.46 7.97 -17.31
CA ASP A 62 -11.35 7.62 -18.42
C ASP A 62 -10.74 6.47 -19.23
N GLU A 63 -11.47 5.89 -20.15
CA GLU A 63 -11.03 4.90 -21.16
C GLU A 63 -9.83 4.02 -20.74
N PRO A 64 -10.04 3.12 -19.75
CA PRO A 64 -8.96 2.35 -19.13
C PRO A 64 -8.47 1.21 -20.03
N LYS A 65 -7.23 0.80 -19.78
CA LYS A 65 -6.59 -0.41 -20.26
C LYS A 65 -5.93 -1.16 -19.13
N SER A 66 -5.73 -2.46 -19.26
CA SER A 66 -4.96 -3.23 -18.28
C SER A 66 -4.01 -4.21 -18.94
N GLU A 67 -2.99 -4.60 -18.18
CA GLU A 67 -1.96 -5.56 -18.59
C GLU A 67 -1.36 -6.24 -17.35
N GLU A 68 -0.77 -7.41 -17.49
CA GLU A 68 -0.01 -8.06 -16.43
C GLU A 68 1.44 -7.57 -16.37
N LEU A 69 1.91 -7.29 -15.16
CA LEU A 69 3.31 -7.00 -14.86
C LEU A 69 4.12 -8.30 -14.68
N PRO A 70 5.46 -8.24 -14.71
CA PRO A 70 6.30 -9.43 -14.56
C PRO A 70 6.14 -10.18 -13.24
N ASP A 71 5.62 -9.56 -12.20
CA ASP A 71 5.31 -10.16 -10.90
C ASP A 71 3.91 -10.80 -10.82
N GLY A 72 3.15 -10.76 -11.93
CA GLY A 72 1.79 -11.27 -11.99
C GLY A 72 0.74 -10.32 -11.41
N SER A 73 1.11 -9.13 -10.94
CA SER A 73 0.16 -8.09 -10.56
C SER A 73 -0.50 -7.46 -11.80
N LEU A 74 -1.65 -6.81 -11.61
CA LEU A 74 -2.38 -6.16 -12.70
C LEU A 74 -2.11 -4.66 -12.72
N LEU A 75 -1.54 -4.19 -13.82
CA LEU A 75 -1.43 -2.78 -14.15
C LEU A 75 -2.75 -2.29 -14.76
N LEU A 76 -3.23 -1.16 -14.28
CA LEU A 76 -4.30 -0.38 -14.89
C LEU A 76 -3.73 0.94 -15.40
N SER A 77 -3.96 1.25 -16.68
CA SER A 77 -3.60 2.49 -17.34
C SER A 77 -4.86 3.23 -17.75
N SER A 78 -5.07 4.44 -17.24
CA SER A 78 -6.28 5.22 -17.47
C SER A 78 -5.99 6.53 -18.18
N ARG A 79 -6.88 6.91 -19.09
CA ARG A 79 -6.83 8.18 -19.81
C ARG A 79 -6.90 9.35 -18.83
N ALA A 80 -5.90 10.21 -18.92
CA ALA A 80 -5.79 11.49 -18.22
C ALA A 80 -4.83 12.39 -19.01
N ASP A 81 -4.63 13.63 -18.62
CA ASP A 81 -3.58 14.47 -19.17
C ASP A 81 -2.21 13.97 -18.65
N GLY A 82 -1.42 13.35 -19.50
CA GLY A 82 -0.45 12.32 -19.17
C GLY A 82 -1.14 10.94 -19.12
N ARG A 83 -0.93 10.18 -18.05
CA ARG A 83 -1.65 8.91 -17.75
C ARG A 83 -1.83 8.75 -16.24
N ILE A 84 -2.87 8.05 -15.83
CA ILE A 84 -2.99 7.57 -14.44
C ILE A 84 -2.76 6.07 -14.45
N TYR A 85 -1.88 5.61 -13.56
CA TYR A 85 -1.61 4.19 -13.34
C TYR A 85 -2.03 3.76 -11.95
N ASN A 86 -2.49 2.52 -11.84
CA ASN A 86 -2.60 1.81 -10.57
C ASN A 86 -2.23 0.34 -10.74
N ILE A 87 -1.88 -0.33 -9.65
CA ILE A 87 -1.47 -1.72 -9.63
C ILE A 87 -2.33 -2.46 -8.60
N PHE A 88 -2.88 -3.61 -9.01
CA PHE A 88 -3.60 -4.52 -8.14
C PHE A 88 -2.66 -5.64 -7.69
N HIS A 89 -2.42 -5.72 -6.39
CA HIS A 89 -1.70 -6.82 -5.78
C HIS A 89 -2.64 -7.90 -5.31
N PHE A 90 -2.41 -9.13 -5.76
CA PHE A 90 -3.16 -10.29 -5.31
C PHE A 90 -2.72 -10.73 -3.92
N THR A 91 -3.68 -11.13 -3.09
CA THR A 91 -3.47 -11.89 -1.86
C THR A 91 -3.92 -13.34 -2.02
N ASP A 92 -4.86 -13.58 -2.93
CA ASP A 92 -5.35 -14.89 -3.35
C ASP A 92 -5.67 -14.81 -4.84
N VAL A 93 -4.76 -15.36 -5.65
CA VAL A 93 -4.88 -15.31 -7.10
C VAL A 93 -6.06 -16.14 -7.57
N GLU A 94 -6.26 -17.34 -7.03
CA GLU A 94 -7.30 -18.27 -7.45
C GLU A 94 -8.70 -17.62 -7.35
N ASN A 95 -8.96 -16.92 -6.25
CA ASN A 95 -10.25 -16.28 -5.99
C ASN A 95 -10.30 -14.81 -6.45
N GLY A 96 -9.26 -14.30 -7.12
CA GLY A 96 -9.21 -12.91 -7.60
C GLY A 96 -9.20 -11.86 -6.47
N LEU A 97 -8.73 -12.24 -5.27
CA LEU A 97 -8.69 -11.35 -4.11
C LEU A 97 -7.38 -10.60 -4.02
N GLY A 98 -7.45 -9.39 -3.51
CA GLY A 98 -6.31 -8.50 -3.36
C GLY A 98 -6.76 -7.06 -3.15
N SER A 99 -5.86 -6.12 -3.42
CA SER A 99 -6.15 -4.70 -3.27
C SER A 99 -5.43 -3.84 -4.30
N TRP A 100 -6.06 -2.72 -4.64
CA TRP A 100 -5.42 -1.66 -5.40
C TRP A 100 -4.48 -0.85 -4.51
N MET A 101 -3.34 -0.47 -5.08
CA MET A 101 -2.43 0.48 -4.44
C MET A 101 -2.93 1.92 -4.57
N THR A 102 -2.13 2.90 -4.16
CA THR A 102 -2.41 4.31 -4.39
C THR A 102 -2.10 4.67 -5.85
N GLN A 103 -3.11 5.14 -6.60
CA GLN A 103 -2.92 5.55 -8.00
C GLN A 103 -1.87 6.67 -8.12
N ALA A 104 -1.16 6.69 -9.24
CA ALA A 104 -0.14 7.69 -9.53
C ALA A 104 -0.30 8.27 -10.94
N THR A 105 -0.02 9.55 -11.08
CA THR A 105 -0.03 10.24 -12.37
C THR A 105 1.36 10.22 -12.99
N SER A 106 1.43 9.80 -14.25
CA SER A 106 2.60 9.92 -15.13
C SER A 106 2.45 11.17 -15.97
N ASN A 107 3.42 12.07 -15.90
CA ASN A 107 3.40 13.35 -16.62
C ASN A 107 4.82 13.91 -16.82
N ASN A 108 4.91 15.12 -17.39
CA ASN A 108 6.19 15.79 -17.63
C ASN A 108 7.00 16.04 -16.35
N SER A 109 6.35 16.21 -15.19
CA SER A 109 7.06 16.56 -13.94
C SER A 109 7.83 15.40 -13.33
N ASN A 110 7.49 14.17 -13.68
CA ASN A 110 8.18 12.97 -13.20
C ASN A 110 8.90 12.18 -14.33
N ASN A 111 9.22 12.86 -15.43
CA ASN A 111 9.81 12.25 -16.61
C ASN A 111 8.99 11.03 -17.12
N GLY A 112 7.67 11.17 -17.06
CA GLY A 112 6.69 10.17 -17.44
C GLY A 112 6.09 10.42 -18.80
N ILE A 113 4.85 9.96 -18.99
CA ILE A 113 4.07 10.21 -20.20
C ILE A 113 3.75 11.72 -20.32
N CYS A 114 4.02 12.31 -21.47
CA CYS A 114 3.84 13.75 -21.64
C CYS A 114 2.38 14.18 -21.46
N ASN A 115 2.18 15.42 -21.00
CA ASN A 115 0.88 16.05 -20.99
C ASN A 115 0.38 16.36 -22.39
N GLN A 116 -0.92 16.14 -22.63
CA GLN A 116 -1.58 16.41 -23.90
C GLN A 116 -2.32 17.78 -23.93
N GLY A 117 -2.04 18.63 -22.93
CA GLY A 117 -2.63 19.99 -22.87
C GLY A 117 -4.13 19.98 -22.60
N GLY A 118 -4.59 19.12 -21.69
CA GLY A 118 -5.99 19.02 -21.27
C GLY A 118 -6.92 18.34 -22.29
N ASN A 119 -6.40 17.77 -23.37
CA ASN A 119 -7.20 17.06 -24.37
C ASN A 119 -6.68 15.62 -24.62
N PRO A 120 -6.61 14.77 -23.57
CA PRO A 120 -6.07 13.43 -23.67
C PRO A 120 -6.96 12.51 -24.52
N THR A 121 -6.36 11.39 -24.94
CA THR A 121 -7.06 10.31 -25.62
C THR A 121 -6.92 9.00 -24.86
N ASN A 122 -7.59 7.96 -25.34
CA ASN A 122 -7.24 6.62 -24.96
C ASN A 122 -5.79 6.32 -25.39
N GLY A 123 -5.32 5.13 -25.08
CA GLY A 123 -4.06 4.59 -25.54
C GLY A 123 -3.96 3.16 -25.02
N GLU A 124 -3.21 2.32 -25.70
CA GLU A 124 -3.01 0.94 -25.31
C GLU A 124 -1.77 0.81 -24.43
N VAL A 125 -1.80 -0.13 -23.48
CA VAL A 125 -0.64 -0.56 -22.71
C VAL A 125 -0.36 -2.04 -23.00
N MET A 126 0.91 -2.40 -23.13
CA MET A 126 1.35 -3.78 -23.33
C MET A 126 2.63 -4.00 -22.53
N VAL A 127 2.81 -5.21 -22.03
CA VAL A 127 4.07 -5.67 -21.43
C VAL A 127 4.53 -6.91 -22.18
N LEU A 128 5.77 -6.89 -22.65
CA LEU A 128 6.32 -7.93 -23.51
C LEU A 128 7.81 -8.18 -23.23
N PRO A 129 8.31 -9.41 -23.57
CA PRO A 129 9.70 -9.74 -23.34
C PRO A 129 10.60 -9.10 -24.41
N VAL A 130 11.75 -8.60 -23.97
CA VAL A 130 12.76 -8.02 -24.85
C VAL A 130 14.18 -8.46 -24.44
N VAL A 131 15.09 -8.37 -25.39
CA VAL A 131 16.53 -8.54 -25.16
C VAL A 131 17.24 -7.23 -25.50
N ARG A 132 18.12 -6.77 -24.62
CA ARG A 132 18.97 -5.62 -24.88
C ARG A 132 20.12 -6.02 -25.80
N LYS A 133 20.24 -5.36 -26.94
CA LYS A 133 21.20 -5.76 -27.99
C LYS A 133 22.66 -5.53 -27.61
N ALA A 134 22.95 -4.62 -26.69
CA ALA A 134 24.29 -4.28 -26.28
C ALA A 134 25.02 -5.44 -25.54
N ASP A 135 24.29 -6.22 -24.76
CA ASP A 135 24.85 -7.26 -23.88
C ASP A 135 24.01 -8.54 -23.84
N ASN A 136 22.99 -8.64 -24.67
CA ASN A 136 22.03 -9.75 -24.72
C ASN A 136 21.29 -10.01 -23.39
N LYS A 137 21.16 -8.99 -22.52
CA LYS A 137 20.40 -9.12 -21.28
C LYS A 137 18.91 -9.23 -21.61
N GLN A 138 18.29 -10.33 -21.14
CA GLN A 138 16.83 -10.56 -21.24
C GLN A 138 16.10 -9.76 -20.17
N MET A 139 14.97 -9.17 -20.51
CA MET A 139 14.14 -8.35 -19.63
C MET A 139 12.74 -8.20 -20.18
N TRP A 140 11.90 -7.42 -19.52
CA TRP A 140 10.55 -7.07 -19.99
C TRP A 140 10.47 -5.58 -20.28
N MET A 141 9.49 -5.19 -21.08
CA MET A 141 9.28 -3.80 -21.49
C MET A 141 7.79 -3.49 -21.49
N ALA A 142 7.42 -2.36 -20.91
CA ALA A 142 6.10 -1.79 -21.06
C ALA A 142 6.09 -0.81 -22.23
N LEU A 143 5.07 -0.92 -23.08
CA LEU A 143 4.73 0.04 -24.13
C LEU A 143 3.46 0.78 -23.76
N GLN A 144 3.39 2.08 -24.04
CA GLN A 144 2.18 2.91 -23.87
C GLN A 144 2.00 3.82 -25.07
N SER A 145 0.90 3.70 -25.77
CA SER A 145 0.58 4.61 -26.88
C SER A 145 -0.21 5.81 -26.41
N VAL A 146 0.16 7.01 -26.89
CA VAL A 146 -0.50 8.30 -26.63
C VAL A 146 -0.09 9.33 -27.70
N PRO A 147 -0.83 10.44 -27.87
CA PRO A 147 -0.33 11.64 -28.56
C PRO A 147 0.82 12.28 -27.77
N PHE A 148 1.84 12.80 -28.49
CA PHE A 148 3.00 13.48 -27.89
C PHE A 148 2.90 15.01 -27.95
N GLY A 149 1.98 15.50 -28.75
CA GLY A 149 1.81 16.93 -28.97
C GLY A 149 0.89 17.58 -27.94
N THR A 150 0.84 18.91 -28.00
CA THR A 150 -0.21 19.65 -27.32
C THR A 150 -1.54 19.31 -27.98
N GLY A 151 -2.49 18.83 -27.20
CA GLY A 151 -3.75 18.31 -27.73
C GLY A 151 -3.56 16.97 -28.46
N ARG A 152 -4.43 16.73 -29.43
CA ARG A 152 -4.50 15.49 -30.20
C ARG A 152 -3.61 15.57 -31.45
N ALA A 153 -2.31 15.38 -31.24
CA ALA A 153 -1.31 15.40 -32.31
C ALA A 153 -0.11 14.51 -32.01
N ASN A 154 0.60 14.10 -33.04
CA ASN A 154 1.87 13.39 -32.95
C ASN A 154 1.79 12.08 -32.17
N VAL A 155 0.80 11.23 -32.46
CA VAL A 155 0.64 9.95 -31.78
C VAL A 155 1.89 9.08 -31.95
N GLY A 156 2.22 8.35 -30.88
CA GLY A 156 3.35 7.41 -30.87
C GLY A 156 3.30 6.47 -29.69
N ILE A 157 4.42 5.82 -29.44
CA ILE A 157 4.58 4.76 -28.46
C ILE A 157 5.73 5.14 -27.52
N TYR A 158 5.44 5.25 -26.23
CA TYR A 158 6.46 5.27 -25.17
C TYR A 158 6.88 3.86 -24.81
N TYR A 159 8.13 3.69 -24.37
CA TYR A 159 8.59 2.44 -23.79
C TYR A 159 9.29 2.65 -22.44
N LYS A 160 9.12 1.68 -21.53
CA LYS A 160 9.76 1.61 -20.24
C LYS A 160 10.33 0.21 -20.02
N VAL A 161 11.61 0.14 -19.72
CA VAL A 161 12.30 -1.12 -19.46
C VAL A 161 11.99 -1.58 -18.02
N LEU A 162 11.53 -2.81 -17.90
CA LEU A 162 11.23 -3.47 -16.64
C LEU A 162 12.31 -4.53 -16.37
N ASP A 163 13.47 -4.10 -15.94
CA ASP A 163 14.67 -4.93 -15.68
C ASP A 163 14.97 -5.08 -14.20
N ASP A 164 14.16 -4.46 -13.35
CA ASP A 164 14.27 -4.49 -11.90
C ASP A 164 12.89 -4.25 -11.27
N TYR A 165 12.55 -4.96 -10.20
CA TYR A 165 11.26 -4.87 -9.52
C TYR A 165 10.95 -3.47 -8.99
N SER A 166 11.96 -2.71 -8.56
CA SER A 166 11.79 -1.32 -8.09
C SER A 166 11.17 -0.38 -9.11
N LYS A 167 11.17 -0.74 -10.41
CA LYS A 167 10.56 0.06 -11.48
C LYS A 167 9.04 -0.13 -11.60
N PHE A 168 8.49 -1.19 -11.01
CA PHE A 168 7.06 -1.53 -11.13
C PHE A 168 6.44 -2.09 -9.84
N ASN A 169 7.13 -2.07 -8.73
CA ASN A 169 6.63 -2.54 -7.43
C ASN A 169 5.47 -1.69 -6.87
N ASN A 170 5.27 -0.48 -7.39
CA ASN A 170 4.16 0.39 -7.07
C ASN A 170 3.83 1.36 -8.21
N PRO A 171 2.63 1.98 -8.23
CA PRO A 171 2.21 2.88 -9.30
C PRO A 171 3.10 4.11 -9.48
N ALA A 172 3.65 4.68 -8.40
CA ALA A 172 4.51 5.87 -8.49
C ALA A 172 5.84 5.56 -9.17
N ASN A 173 6.41 4.38 -8.92
CA ASN A 173 7.62 3.91 -9.59
C ASN A 173 7.36 3.54 -11.04
N PHE A 174 6.19 2.96 -11.37
CA PHE A 174 5.82 2.68 -12.74
C PHE A 174 5.60 3.96 -13.55
N ALA A 175 4.93 4.96 -12.97
CA ALA A 175 4.55 6.20 -13.64
C ALA A 175 5.73 7.08 -14.07
N LYS A 176 6.85 7.05 -13.34
CA LYS A 176 8.01 7.92 -13.57
C LYS A 176 9.07 7.31 -14.48
N ASN A 177 9.94 8.16 -15.04
CA ASN A 177 11.17 7.76 -15.73
C ASN A 177 10.94 6.73 -16.84
N TRP A 178 10.13 7.11 -17.84
CA TRP A 178 9.99 6.33 -19.08
C TRP A 178 11.25 6.49 -19.95
N ASP A 179 11.75 5.37 -20.48
CA ASP A 179 13.10 5.30 -21.07
C ASP A 179 13.19 5.95 -22.44
N GLY A 180 12.10 5.94 -23.22
CA GLY A 180 12.09 6.56 -24.54
C GLY A 180 10.72 6.50 -25.22
N ARG A 181 10.70 6.96 -26.48
CA ARG A 181 9.48 7.01 -27.27
C ARG A 181 9.75 6.98 -28.78
N HIS A 182 8.83 6.40 -29.53
CA HIS A 182 8.79 6.38 -30.99
C HIS A 182 7.59 7.19 -31.48
N GLN A 183 7.83 8.23 -32.29
CA GLN A 183 6.77 9.02 -32.86
C GLN A 183 6.31 8.41 -34.19
N SER A 184 5.01 8.11 -34.31
CA SER A 184 4.43 7.47 -35.51
C SER A 184 3.71 8.44 -36.42
N SER A 185 3.06 9.46 -35.88
CA SER A 185 2.40 10.55 -36.61
C SER A 185 3.13 11.87 -36.35
N PHE A 186 3.07 12.77 -37.35
CA PHE A 186 3.65 14.12 -37.28
C PHE A 186 2.59 15.21 -37.49
N ILE A 187 1.30 14.84 -37.48
CA ILE A 187 0.16 15.73 -37.70
C ILE A 187 -0.91 15.48 -36.60
N GLY A 188 -2.09 16.09 -36.76
CA GLY A 188 -3.25 15.82 -35.92
C GLY A 188 -3.53 14.33 -35.88
N SER A 189 -3.57 13.77 -34.66
CA SER A 189 -3.76 12.34 -34.43
C SER A 189 -4.26 12.10 -33.01
N ALA A 190 -5.02 11.02 -32.79
CA ALA A 190 -5.80 10.90 -31.56
C ALA A 190 -5.74 9.49 -30.94
N TYR A 191 -6.82 8.72 -31.09
CA TYR A 191 -6.98 7.41 -30.46
C TYR A 191 -6.03 6.37 -31.05
N SER A 192 -5.59 5.43 -30.23
CA SER A 192 -4.66 4.39 -30.66
C SER A 192 -4.87 3.08 -29.90
N THR A 193 -4.51 1.97 -30.54
CA THR A 193 -4.47 0.64 -29.94
C THR A 193 -3.29 -0.16 -30.49
N MET A 194 -2.81 -1.12 -29.73
CA MET A 194 -1.69 -1.99 -30.09
C MET A 194 -2.04 -3.46 -29.85
N THR A 195 -1.44 -4.35 -30.62
CA THR A 195 -1.47 -5.78 -30.38
C THR A 195 -0.16 -6.42 -30.80
N LEU A 196 0.30 -7.42 -30.06
CA LEU A 196 1.40 -8.28 -30.49
C LEU A 196 0.88 -9.22 -31.58
N GLN A 197 1.57 -9.26 -32.69
CA GLN A 197 1.24 -10.11 -33.82
C GLN A 197 2.02 -11.43 -33.78
N HIS A 198 1.59 -12.37 -34.58
CA HIS A 198 2.22 -13.69 -34.67
C HIS A 198 3.68 -13.65 -35.12
N ASP A 199 4.07 -12.63 -35.87
CA ASP A 199 5.45 -12.39 -36.36
C ASP A 199 6.32 -11.62 -35.35
N ASN A 200 5.85 -11.45 -34.10
CA ASN A 200 6.50 -10.72 -33.01
C ASN A 200 6.62 -9.20 -33.25
N HIS A 201 5.88 -8.66 -34.20
CA HIS A 201 5.76 -7.22 -34.40
C HIS A 201 4.56 -6.65 -33.62
N ILE A 202 4.59 -5.36 -33.43
CA ILE A 202 3.51 -4.59 -32.82
C ILE A 202 2.63 -4.03 -33.95
N GLY A 203 1.44 -4.61 -34.11
CA GLY A 203 0.40 -4.02 -34.93
C GLY A 203 -0.16 -2.80 -34.21
N PHE A 204 0.09 -1.62 -34.79
CA PHE A 204 -0.30 -0.34 -34.20
C PHE A 204 -1.32 0.35 -35.09
N MET A 205 -2.52 0.57 -34.56
CA MET A 205 -3.59 1.31 -35.27
C MET A 205 -3.87 2.60 -34.51
N TYR A 206 -3.98 3.71 -35.25
CA TYR A 206 -4.26 5.01 -34.68
C TYR A 206 -5.06 5.91 -35.63
N GLU A 207 -5.69 6.93 -35.09
CA GLU A 207 -6.40 7.97 -35.83
C GLU A 207 -5.42 9.08 -36.21
N GLU A 208 -5.51 9.55 -37.48
CA GLU A 208 -4.67 10.63 -38.02
C GLU A 208 -5.47 11.53 -38.97
N GLU A 209 -5.09 12.79 -39.11
CA GLU A 209 -5.70 13.74 -40.07
C GLU A 209 -5.12 13.58 -41.46
N THR A 210 -4.90 12.35 -41.92
CA THR A 210 -4.41 12.03 -43.22
C THR A 210 -5.43 12.45 -44.31
N PHE A 211 -4.94 13.00 -45.42
CA PHE A 211 -5.77 13.52 -46.50
C PHE A 211 -6.74 14.64 -46.09
N GLY A 212 -6.42 15.38 -45.03
CA GLY A 212 -7.28 16.47 -44.53
C GLY A 212 -8.59 16.02 -43.92
N LYS A 213 -8.68 14.75 -43.51
CA LYS A 213 -9.84 14.15 -42.82
C LYS A 213 -9.46 13.71 -41.42
N ALA A 214 -10.09 14.30 -40.43
CA ALA A 214 -9.95 13.87 -39.06
C ALA A 214 -10.34 12.38 -38.88
N TYR A 215 -9.63 11.68 -37.97
CA TYR A 215 -9.91 10.29 -37.58
C TYR A 215 -9.76 9.26 -38.72
N THR A 216 -8.94 9.51 -39.71
CA THR A 216 -8.53 8.47 -40.67
C THR A 216 -7.75 7.38 -39.95
N GLN A 217 -8.15 6.13 -40.13
CA GLN A 217 -7.47 5.02 -39.51
C GLN A 217 -6.18 4.68 -40.22
N VAL A 218 -5.06 4.70 -39.51
CA VAL A 218 -3.74 4.34 -40.01
C VAL A 218 -3.25 3.11 -39.28
N TYR A 219 -2.73 2.15 -40.03
CA TYR A 219 -2.10 0.94 -39.50
C TYR A 219 -0.60 0.97 -39.78
N LYS A 220 0.18 0.64 -38.78
CA LYS A 220 1.63 0.42 -38.87
C LYS A 220 1.99 -0.91 -38.26
N ASN A 221 3.05 -1.51 -38.74
CA ASN A 221 3.64 -2.73 -38.21
C ASN A 221 5.08 -2.43 -37.79
N TYR A 222 5.35 -2.46 -36.48
CA TYR A 222 6.65 -2.08 -35.92
C TYR A 222 7.32 -3.27 -35.24
N SER A 223 8.62 -3.46 -35.52
CA SER A 223 9.45 -4.28 -34.64
C SER A 223 9.84 -3.50 -33.38
N ILE A 224 10.30 -4.19 -32.34
CA ILE A 224 10.81 -3.56 -31.11
C ILE A 224 12.04 -2.70 -31.43
N GLU A 225 12.88 -3.13 -32.35
CA GLU A 225 14.04 -2.36 -32.81
C GLU A 225 13.63 -1.01 -33.42
N GLN A 226 12.54 -0.96 -34.17
CA GLN A 226 12.03 0.30 -34.73
C GLN A 226 11.49 1.23 -33.65
N ILE A 227 10.82 0.69 -32.61
CA ILE A 227 10.28 1.48 -31.50
C ILE A 227 11.39 2.02 -30.61
N THR A 228 12.52 1.32 -30.51
CA THR A 228 13.59 1.59 -29.53
C THR A 228 14.89 2.05 -30.16
N ASP A 229 14.85 2.51 -31.41
CA ASP A 229 16.04 2.94 -32.16
C ASP A 229 17.17 1.86 -32.12
N SER A 230 16.79 0.60 -32.30
CA SER A 230 17.65 -0.57 -32.31
C SER A 230 18.34 -0.90 -30.99
N LEU A 231 17.90 -0.36 -29.88
CA LEU A 231 18.45 -0.67 -28.53
C LEU A 231 18.02 -2.07 -28.03
N TYR A 232 16.80 -2.47 -28.38
CA TYR A 232 16.19 -3.73 -27.94
C TYR A 232 15.62 -4.50 -29.11
N ALA A 233 15.47 -5.82 -28.95
CA ALA A 233 14.76 -6.71 -29.86
C ALA A 233 13.69 -7.48 -29.10
N PHE A 234 12.67 -8.01 -29.80
CA PHE A 234 11.72 -8.93 -29.19
C PHE A 234 12.43 -10.22 -28.79
N ASP A 235 12.17 -10.69 -27.55
CA ASP A 235 12.74 -11.94 -27.06
C ASP A 235 11.79 -13.10 -27.36
N THR A 236 12.22 -13.99 -28.26
CA THR A 236 11.45 -15.20 -28.64
C THR A 236 11.61 -16.37 -27.71
N ASN A 237 12.54 -16.28 -26.74
CA ASN A 237 12.77 -17.30 -25.72
C ASN A 237 12.94 -16.65 -24.33
N PRO A 238 11.89 -15.99 -23.84
CA PRO A 238 11.99 -15.13 -22.66
C PRO A 238 12.33 -15.92 -21.40
N ILE A 239 13.10 -15.25 -20.52
CA ILE A 239 13.28 -15.73 -19.15
C ILE A 239 11.95 -15.73 -18.41
N ASN A 240 11.87 -16.52 -17.33
CA ASN A 240 10.76 -16.41 -16.40
C ASN A 240 10.64 -14.96 -15.91
N PRO A 241 9.49 -14.27 -16.13
CA PRO A 241 9.32 -12.87 -15.71
C PRO A 241 9.51 -12.66 -14.21
N MET A 242 9.17 -13.66 -13.38
CA MET A 242 9.40 -13.62 -11.93
C MET A 242 10.88 -13.52 -11.54
N SER A 243 11.83 -13.91 -12.43
CA SER A 243 13.27 -13.74 -12.16
C SER A 243 13.65 -12.27 -12.05
N ILE A 244 13.04 -11.39 -12.84
CA ILE A 244 13.27 -9.94 -12.76
C ILE A 244 12.75 -9.38 -11.44
N THR A 245 11.59 -9.85 -11.00
CA THR A 245 11.04 -9.51 -9.69
C THR A 245 11.97 -9.98 -8.57
N ALA A 246 12.50 -11.19 -8.67
CA ALA A 246 13.43 -11.76 -7.69
C ALA A 246 14.73 -10.94 -7.58
N ASP A 247 15.26 -10.44 -8.70
CA ASP A 247 16.49 -9.63 -8.71
C ASP A 247 16.35 -8.31 -7.94
N GLY A 248 15.15 -7.69 -7.96
CA GLY A 248 14.88 -6.42 -7.29
C GLY A 248 14.02 -6.51 -6.02
N ILE A 249 13.68 -7.71 -5.55
CA ILE A 249 12.69 -7.90 -4.47
C ILE A 249 13.13 -7.31 -3.13
N ASP A 250 14.43 -7.14 -2.91
CA ASP A 250 14.96 -6.56 -1.67
C ASP A 250 14.45 -5.15 -1.38
N VAL A 251 13.92 -4.44 -2.39
CA VAL A 251 13.28 -3.13 -2.19
C VAL A 251 12.11 -3.19 -1.21
N LEU A 252 11.46 -4.34 -1.06
CA LEU A 252 10.38 -4.51 -0.07
C LEU A 252 10.88 -4.37 1.37
N LYS A 253 12.18 -4.59 1.63
CA LYS A 253 12.77 -4.41 2.95
C LYS A 253 12.78 -2.94 3.38
N ASP A 254 12.88 -2.01 2.41
CA ASP A 254 12.90 -0.58 2.67
C ASP A 254 11.53 -0.05 3.14
N ASP A 255 10.44 -0.74 2.78
CA ASP A 255 9.07 -0.39 3.17
C ASP A 255 8.67 -0.98 4.53
N ILE A 256 9.52 -1.84 5.13
CA ILE A 256 9.23 -2.55 6.38
C ILE A 256 10.03 -1.92 7.51
N VAL A 257 9.34 -1.44 8.55
CA VAL A 257 9.97 -0.86 9.73
C VAL A 257 10.35 -1.96 10.72
N TYR A 258 11.64 -2.29 10.74
CA TYR A 258 12.25 -3.08 11.81
C TYR A 258 12.59 -2.15 12.96
N SER A 259 11.93 -2.32 14.10
CA SER A 259 12.04 -1.38 15.21
C SER A 259 11.87 -2.08 16.55
N ALA A 260 12.57 -1.61 17.55
CA ALA A 260 12.38 -2.05 18.93
C ALA A 260 11.14 -1.40 19.59
N TYR A 261 10.48 -0.46 18.93
CA TYR A 261 9.29 0.19 19.46
C TYR A 261 8.05 -0.67 19.26
N VAL A 262 7.05 -0.49 20.13
CA VAL A 262 5.77 -1.22 20.04
C VAL A 262 5.15 -1.07 18.64
N GLY A 263 4.74 -2.19 18.06
CA GLY A 263 4.16 -2.27 16.70
C GLY A 263 5.17 -2.44 15.57
N GLY A 264 6.46 -2.20 15.80
CA GLY A 264 7.53 -2.49 14.85
C GLY A 264 7.68 -3.98 14.57
N VAL A 265 8.25 -4.34 13.43
CA VAL A 265 8.58 -5.75 13.14
C VAL A 265 9.69 -6.20 14.09
N SER A 266 9.45 -7.28 14.83
CA SER A 266 10.43 -7.85 15.74
C SER A 266 11.58 -8.52 15.00
N GLU A 267 12.67 -8.87 15.70
CA GLU A 267 13.80 -9.60 15.13
C GLU A 267 13.39 -10.96 14.54
N GLU A 268 12.47 -11.66 15.21
CA GLU A 268 11.90 -12.91 14.69
C GLU A 268 11.08 -12.67 13.40
N GLY A 269 10.26 -11.61 13.39
CA GLY A 269 9.49 -11.22 12.22
C GLY A 269 10.39 -10.84 11.04
N ARG A 270 11.48 -10.14 11.30
CA ARG A 270 12.50 -9.80 10.31
C ARG A 270 13.12 -11.05 9.69
N THR A 271 13.57 -11.99 10.53
CA THR A 271 14.14 -13.26 10.07
C THR A 271 13.17 -14.02 9.17
N SER A 272 11.89 -14.12 9.57
CA SER A 272 10.87 -14.80 8.78
C SER A 272 10.64 -14.15 7.40
N ILE A 273 10.68 -12.81 7.33
CA ILE A 273 10.52 -12.07 6.07
C ILE A 273 11.74 -12.28 5.17
N GLU A 274 12.95 -12.21 5.72
CA GLU A 274 14.19 -12.45 4.99
C GLU A 274 14.23 -13.87 4.41
N GLU A 275 13.85 -14.89 5.19
CA GLU A 275 13.74 -16.28 4.73
C GLU A 275 12.73 -16.45 3.60
N ALA A 276 11.57 -15.77 3.67
CA ALA A 276 10.56 -15.81 2.59
C ALA A 276 11.08 -15.15 1.30
N ILE A 277 11.81 -14.04 1.40
CA ILE A 277 12.45 -13.37 0.27
C ILE A 277 13.53 -14.27 -0.35
N ASP A 278 14.38 -14.90 0.45
CA ASP A 278 15.41 -15.80 -0.03
C ASP A 278 14.84 -17.05 -0.70
N ALA A 279 13.74 -17.59 -0.16
CA ALA A 279 13.01 -18.71 -0.78
C ALA A 279 12.44 -18.31 -2.16
N PHE A 280 11.91 -17.09 -2.29
CA PHE A 280 11.45 -16.59 -3.58
C PHE A 280 12.62 -16.38 -4.57
N LYS A 281 13.74 -15.83 -4.14
CA LYS A 281 14.93 -15.69 -4.99
C LYS A 281 15.46 -17.02 -5.50
N ALA A 282 15.42 -18.06 -4.65
CA ALA A 282 15.88 -19.40 -5.01
C ALA A 282 14.92 -20.09 -6.00
N ASP A 283 13.62 -19.82 -5.92
CA ASP A 283 12.58 -20.41 -6.77
C ASP A 283 11.53 -19.36 -7.11
N PRO A 284 11.74 -18.50 -8.14
CA PRO A 284 10.89 -17.39 -8.49
C PRO A 284 9.58 -17.85 -9.13
N LYS A 285 8.62 -18.19 -8.26
CA LYS A 285 7.24 -18.59 -8.58
C LYS A 285 6.24 -17.65 -7.92
N GLN A 286 5.08 -17.47 -8.54
CA GLN A 286 4.00 -16.65 -8.00
C GLN A 286 3.60 -17.04 -6.57
N ALA A 287 3.55 -18.34 -6.27
CA ALA A 287 3.23 -18.82 -4.92
C ALA A 287 4.24 -18.34 -3.87
N ASN A 288 5.54 -18.38 -4.17
CA ASN A 288 6.60 -17.91 -3.27
C ASN A 288 6.57 -16.38 -3.16
N TYR A 289 6.30 -15.67 -4.25
CA TYR A 289 6.11 -14.23 -4.25
C TYR A 289 4.95 -13.80 -3.34
N LEU A 290 3.78 -14.41 -3.48
CA LEU A 290 2.62 -14.14 -2.63
C LEU A 290 2.86 -14.50 -1.17
N ASN A 291 3.66 -15.55 -0.92
CA ASN A 291 4.03 -15.94 0.44
C ASN A 291 4.80 -14.84 1.18
N ILE A 292 5.64 -14.04 0.48
CA ILE A 292 6.34 -12.90 1.11
C ILE A 292 5.33 -11.95 1.75
N PHE A 293 4.28 -11.56 1.04
CA PHE A 293 3.26 -10.64 1.56
C PHE A 293 2.44 -11.27 2.70
N SER A 294 2.18 -12.58 2.62
CA SER A 294 1.55 -13.31 3.72
C SER A 294 2.43 -13.31 4.97
N VAL A 295 3.74 -13.52 4.82
CA VAL A 295 4.70 -13.47 5.92
C VAL A 295 4.79 -12.06 6.49
N ILE A 296 4.90 -11.02 5.66
CA ILE A 296 4.92 -9.62 6.11
C ILE A 296 3.66 -9.27 6.92
N ALA A 297 2.48 -9.69 6.44
CA ALA A 297 1.21 -9.42 7.11
C ALA A 297 1.07 -10.12 8.46
N ASN A 298 1.73 -11.26 8.64
CA ASN A 298 1.68 -12.09 9.85
C ASN A 298 2.99 -12.06 10.67
N ALA A 299 3.96 -11.24 10.27
CA ALA A 299 5.26 -11.17 10.95
C ALA A 299 5.07 -10.76 12.40
N PRO A 300 5.76 -11.44 13.34
CA PRO A 300 5.79 -11.03 14.74
C PRO A 300 6.18 -9.56 14.90
N ARG A 301 5.42 -8.88 15.79
CA ARG A 301 5.60 -7.47 16.12
C ARG A 301 6.05 -7.32 17.56
N VAL A 302 6.75 -6.23 17.85
CA VAL A 302 7.07 -5.85 19.21
C VAL A 302 5.76 -5.51 19.93
N GLY A 303 5.41 -6.31 20.92
CA GLY A 303 4.22 -6.13 21.74
C GLY A 303 4.48 -5.20 22.95
N VAL A 304 3.40 -4.92 23.70
CA VAL A 304 3.50 -4.25 24.99
C VAL A 304 3.98 -5.25 26.05
N ASP A 305 4.98 -4.84 26.81
CA ASP A 305 5.49 -5.56 27.97
C ASP A 305 5.13 -4.74 29.23
N VAL A 306 4.05 -5.09 29.90
CA VAL A 306 3.53 -4.34 31.06
C VAL A 306 4.46 -4.34 32.28
N SER A 307 5.40 -5.29 32.33
CA SER A 307 6.42 -5.33 33.38
C SER A 307 7.48 -4.25 33.28
N LYS A 308 7.51 -3.51 32.14
CA LYS A 308 8.51 -2.47 31.88
C LYS A 308 7.89 -1.09 31.76
N LEU A 309 8.70 -0.07 32.07
CA LEU A 309 8.36 1.32 31.80
C LEU A 309 8.65 1.69 30.34
N TYR A 310 7.97 2.71 29.85
CA TYR A 310 8.09 3.24 28.49
C TYR A 310 8.40 4.72 28.51
N ILE A 311 9.16 5.19 27.51
CA ILE A 311 9.22 6.61 27.13
C ILE A 311 8.34 6.78 25.89
N ILE A 312 7.38 7.72 25.95
CA ILE A 312 6.40 7.97 24.90
C ILE A 312 6.84 9.21 24.14
N ARG A 313 7.27 9.02 22.87
CA ARG A 313 7.89 10.06 22.04
C ARG A 313 7.01 10.43 20.86
N ASN A 314 6.83 11.73 20.59
CA ASN A 314 6.04 12.17 19.45
C ASN A 314 6.79 11.97 18.13
N THR A 315 6.10 11.52 17.07
CA THR A 315 6.74 11.18 15.79
C THR A 315 7.13 12.39 14.94
N THR A 316 6.65 13.60 15.26
CA THR A 316 6.81 14.78 14.37
C THR A 316 7.26 16.05 15.04
N ARG A 317 7.10 16.19 16.37
CA ARG A 317 7.39 17.44 17.06
C ARG A 317 8.86 17.55 17.48
N GLY A 318 9.47 18.72 17.26
CA GLY A 318 10.86 19.03 17.58
C GLY A 318 11.92 18.45 16.64
N SER A 319 11.67 17.47 15.98
CA SER A 319 12.26 16.54 15.03
C SER A 319 11.72 15.15 15.37
N GLU A 320 11.82 14.20 14.47
CA GLU A 320 11.23 12.87 14.65
C GLU A 320 11.70 12.21 15.95
N GLY A 321 10.77 12.01 16.88
CA GLY A 321 11.03 11.36 18.17
C GLY A 321 11.85 12.19 19.18
N ALA A 322 12.09 13.48 18.95
CA ALA A 322 12.85 14.33 19.89
C ALA A 322 12.04 14.83 21.09
N ASN A 323 10.69 14.81 20.98
CA ASN A 323 9.81 15.24 22.07
C ASN A 323 9.23 14.04 22.81
N ALA A 324 9.46 13.99 24.11
CA ALA A 324 8.86 13.02 25.01
C ALA A 324 7.73 13.63 25.86
N MET A 325 6.75 12.78 26.17
CA MET A 325 5.61 13.12 27.01
C MET A 325 6.00 13.08 28.48
N TYR A 326 5.57 14.08 29.26
CA TYR A 326 5.76 14.12 30.70
C TYR A 326 4.58 14.82 31.39
N GLU A 327 4.47 14.68 32.71
CA GLU A 327 3.57 15.48 33.52
C GLU A 327 4.31 16.69 34.10
N ASP A 328 3.78 17.89 33.87
CA ASP A 328 4.27 19.11 34.54
C ASP A 328 3.55 19.27 35.88
N THR A 329 4.27 19.05 36.97
CA THR A 329 3.73 19.12 38.35
C THR A 329 3.33 20.54 38.75
N ALA A 330 3.77 21.58 38.01
CA ALA A 330 3.42 22.97 38.34
C ALA A 330 1.93 23.28 38.07
N ASP A 331 1.32 22.62 37.06
CA ASP A 331 -0.06 22.83 36.66
C ASP A 331 -0.84 21.53 36.45
N SER A 332 -0.26 20.39 36.78
CA SER A 332 -0.81 19.03 36.64
C SER A 332 -1.26 18.71 35.21
N LYS A 333 -0.57 19.24 34.20
CA LYS A 333 -0.90 18.99 32.79
C LYS A 333 0.14 18.08 32.13
N PHE A 334 -0.33 17.28 31.21
CA PHE A 334 0.56 16.53 30.35
C PHE A 334 1.09 17.44 29.22
N LYS A 335 2.40 17.47 29.07
CA LYS A 335 3.14 18.31 28.14
C LYS A 335 4.24 17.52 27.44
N SER A 336 4.92 18.16 26.49
CA SER A 336 6.13 17.62 25.88
C SER A 336 7.37 18.39 26.29
N LYS A 337 8.49 17.68 26.41
CA LYS A 337 9.84 18.23 26.56
C LYS A 337 10.86 17.44 25.75
N ALA A 338 12.12 17.90 25.76
CA ALA A 338 13.19 17.18 25.10
C ALA A 338 13.29 15.74 25.64
N TYR A 339 13.46 14.78 24.73
CA TYR A 339 13.71 13.39 25.08
C TYR A 339 15.01 13.26 25.86
N ASP A 340 14.94 12.59 27.01
CA ASP A 340 16.06 12.36 27.89
C ASP A 340 15.84 11.04 28.67
N THR A 341 16.74 10.09 28.49
CA THR A 341 16.68 8.78 29.15
C THR A 341 17.01 8.81 30.64
N GLU A 342 17.55 9.91 31.15
CA GLU A 342 17.82 10.08 32.58
C GLU A 342 16.69 10.80 33.31
N ASP A 343 15.66 11.26 32.59
CA ASP A 343 14.55 12.04 33.14
C ASP A 343 13.36 11.12 33.53
N GLU A 344 13.29 10.71 34.78
CA GLU A 344 12.24 9.80 35.30
C GLU A 344 10.81 10.34 35.08
N SER A 345 10.60 11.65 34.91
CA SER A 345 9.27 12.21 34.65
C SER A 345 8.73 11.84 33.28
N GLN A 346 9.57 11.33 32.37
CA GLN A 346 9.19 10.82 31.04
C GLN A 346 8.82 9.33 31.04
N TYR A 347 8.87 8.65 32.18
CA TYR A 347 8.60 7.23 32.28
C TYR A 347 7.12 6.95 32.56
N TRP A 348 6.58 5.98 31.81
CA TRP A 348 5.17 5.62 31.81
C TRP A 348 4.99 4.13 32.03
N ALA A 349 4.09 3.75 32.95
CA ALA A 349 3.59 2.41 33.06
C ALA A 349 2.30 2.25 32.26
N LEU A 350 2.15 1.12 31.58
CA LEU A 350 0.93 0.68 30.92
C LEU A 350 0.25 -0.35 31.84
N GLN A 351 -0.68 0.11 32.63
CA GLN A 351 -1.34 -0.74 33.65
C GLN A 351 -2.56 -1.42 33.03
N PRO A 352 -2.56 -2.77 32.89
CA PRO A 352 -3.72 -3.49 32.39
C PRO A 352 -4.88 -3.42 33.37
N VAL A 353 -6.11 -3.52 32.89
CA VAL A 353 -7.32 -3.49 33.70
C VAL A 353 -8.08 -4.79 33.51
N GLU A 354 -8.45 -5.44 34.59
CA GLU A 354 -9.20 -6.70 34.57
C GLU A 354 -10.52 -6.55 33.81
N GLY A 355 -10.76 -7.44 32.84
CA GLY A 355 -11.96 -7.43 32.00
C GLY A 355 -11.93 -6.41 30.82
N GLU A 356 -10.81 -5.69 30.65
CA GLU A 356 -10.63 -4.68 29.59
C GLU A 356 -9.48 -5.06 28.65
N ASP A 357 -9.65 -6.17 27.92
CA ASP A 357 -8.62 -6.72 27.03
C ASP A 357 -8.11 -5.69 26.00
N GLY A 358 -6.78 -5.51 25.97
CA GLY A 358 -6.12 -4.58 25.06
C GLY A 358 -6.20 -3.10 25.45
N TYR A 359 -6.77 -2.81 26.62
CA TYR A 359 -6.79 -1.46 27.19
C TYR A 359 -5.89 -1.35 28.42
N PHE A 360 -5.35 -0.15 28.61
CA PHE A 360 -4.42 0.17 29.69
C PHE A 360 -4.81 1.50 30.34
N LEU A 361 -4.48 1.68 31.60
CA LEU A 361 -4.30 2.99 32.21
C LEU A 361 -2.88 3.47 31.89
N LEU A 362 -2.74 4.73 31.50
CA LEU A 362 -1.43 5.38 31.31
C LEU A 362 -1.06 6.08 32.62
N LYS A 363 -0.08 5.53 33.33
CA LYS A 363 0.39 6.04 34.63
C LYS A 363 1.77 6.64 34.51
N ASN A 364 1.94 7.91 34.86
CA ASN A 364 3.25 8.52 34.97
C ASN A 364 4.02 7.94 36.19
N ASN A 365 5.26 7.50 36.00
CA ASN A 365 6.01 6.81 37.04
C ASN A 365 6.43 7.75 38.18
N SER A 366 6.82 8.99 37.88
CA SER A 366 7.35 9.91 38.92
C SER A 366 6.26 10.50 39.81
N THR A 367 5.06 10.76 39.29
CA THR A 367 3.96 11.36 40.03
C THR A 367 2.94 10.34 40.53
N SER A 368 2.92 9.14 39.91
CA SER A 368 1.87 8.12 40.08
C SER A 368 0.48 8.57 39.61
N HIS A 369 0.38 9.64 38.83
CA HIS A 369 -0.87 10.14 38.27
C HIS A 369 -1.21 9.48 36.94
N PHE A 370 -2.47 9.52 36.56
CA PHE A 370 -3.02 8.87 35.40
C PHE A 370 -3.54 9.88 34.36
N TYR A 371 -3.61 9.44 33.09
CA TYR A 371 -4.41 10.11 32.08
C TYR A 371 -5.90 9.89 32.34
N PRO A 372 -6.73 10.96 32.39
CA PRO A 372 -8.20 10.84 32.48
C PRO A 372 -8.80 10.47 31.13
N ASN A 373 -10.12 10.29 31.06
CA ASN A 373 -10.81 10.31 29.76
C ASN A 373 -10.56 11.64 29.04
N LEU A 374 -10.36 11.57 27.70
CA LEU A 374 -10.01 12.75 26.91
C LEU A 374 -11.13 13.80 26.94
N PRO A 375 -10.77 15.07 27.22
CA PRO A 375 -11.73 16.17 27.24
C PRO A 375 -12.17 16.58 25.83
N ALA A 376 -12.91 17.70 25.72
CA ALA A 376 -13.26 18.28 24.43
C ALA A 376 -12.02 18.63 23.60
N LYS A 377 -12.22 18.72 22.30
CA LYS A 377 -11.17 19.06 21.31
C LYS A 377 -10.31 20.25 21.79
N GLU A 378 -9.00 20.13 21.59
CA GLU A 378 -8.01 21.18 21.93
C GLU A 378 -7.92 21.59 23.40
N THR A 379 -8.67 20.94 24.28
CA THR A 379 -8.59 21.17 25.73
C THR A 379 -7.38 20.49 26.33
N ALA A 380 -6.65 21.19 27.20
CA ALA A 380 -5.52 20.62 27.92
C ALA A 380 -5.94 19.42 28.79
N ILE A 381 -5.15 18.38 28.73
CA ILE A 381 -5.38 17.17 29.54
C ILE A 381 -4.71 17.38 30.88
N VAL A 382 -5.49 17.33 31.95
CA VAL A 382 -5.05 17.47 33.34
C VAL A 382 -5.01 16.10 33.99
N SER A 383 -3.91 15.76 34.66
CA SER A 383 -3.74 14.46 35.33
C SER A 383 -4.73 14.25 36.46
N VAL A 384 -5.00 13.00 36.79
CA VAL A 384 -5.81 12.57 37.93
C VAL A 384 -5.01 11.66 38.86
N ALA A 385 -5.11 11.86 40.16
CA ALA A 385 -4.41 11.04 41.13
C ALA A 385 -5.19 9.77 41.50
N ASP A 386 -6.49 9.79 41.35
CA ASP A 386 -7.39 8.66 41.65
C ASP A 386 -7.54 7.77 40.42
N GLU A 387 -7.14 6.51 40.54
CA GLU A 387 -7.23 5.50 39.47
C GLU A 387 -8.67 5.33 38.95
N THR A 388 -9.69 5.51 39.83
CA THR A 388 -11.09 5.41 39.39
C THR A 388 -11.53 6.51 38.43
N GLN A 389 -10.76 7.59 38.31
CA GLN A 389 -10.96 8.70 37.35
C GLN A 389 -10.09 8.56 36.11
N ALA A 390 -9.25 7.54 36.05
CA ALA A 390 -8.38 7.30 34.91
C ALA A 390 -9.19 6.87 33.67
N GLY A 391 -8.73 7.26 32.51
CA GLY A 391 -9.25 6.81 31.23
C GLY A 391 -8.59 5.53 30.75
N LEU A 392 -9.34 4.71 30.02
CA LEU A 392 -8.85 3.52 29.37
C LEU A 392 -8.32 3.85 27.98
N TYR A 393 -7.11 3.38 27.67
CA TYR A 393 -6.44 3.63 26.41
C TYR A 393 -5.97 2.34 25.74
N ARG A 394 -6.08 2.28 24.42
CA ARG A 394 -5.45 1.23 23.62
C ARG A 394 -4.39 1.84 22.70
N LEU A 395 -3.42 1.04 22.33
CA LEU A 395 -2.41 1.37 21.34
C LEU A 395 -2.82 0.79 20.00
N GLU A 396 -2.94 1.64 18.98
CA GLU A 396 -3.35 1.24 17.64
C GLU A 396 -2.24 1.58 16.66
N SER A 397 -1.63 0.55 16.04
CA SER A 397 -0.61 0.75 15.03
C SER A 397 -1.25 1.38 13.77
N VAL A 398 -0.76 2.54 13.39
CA VAL A 398 -1.18 3.26 12.17
C VAL A 398 -0.19 3.00 11.04
N ASN A 399 1.09 2.92 11.36
CA ASN A 399 2.15 2.57 10.43
C ASN A 399 3.29 1.92 11.21
N TYR A 400 3.27 0.60 11.30
CA TYR A 400 4.24 -0.20 12.06
C TYR A 400 4.41 0.33 13.51
N ASP A 401 5.58 0.89 13.84
CA ASP A 401 5.94 1.41 15.16
C ASP A 401 5.40 2.81 15.48
N LYS A 402 4.65 3.42 14.55
CA LYS A 402 3.92 4.67 14.80
C LYS A 402 2.50 4.35 15.26
N VAL A 403 2.26 4.52 16.55
CA VAL A 403 1.00 4.13 17.18
C VAL A 403 0.19 5.35 17.61
N ALA A 404 -1.12 5.26 17.46
CA ALA A 404 -2.08 6.19 18.05
C ALA A 404 -2.50 5.70 19.44
N ILE A 405 -2.58 6.61 20.41
CA ILE A 405 -3.07 6.33 21.75
C ILE A 405 -4.54 6.70 21.79
N ILE A 406 -5.42 5.70 21.80
CA ILE A 406 -6.86 5.86 21.60
C ILE A 406 -7.59 5.68 22.93
N ASN A 407 -8.30 6.72 23.38
CA ASN A 407 -9.17 6.66 24.57
C ASN A 407 -10.46 5.89 24.23
N LYS A 408 -10.88 5.02 25.14
CA LYS A 408 -12.10 4.21 25.02
C LYS A 408 -13.37 5.06 25.07
N GLU A 409 -13.40 6.03 25.96
CA GLU A 409 -14.58 6.84 26.28
C GLU A 409 -14.25 8.35 26.26
N PRO A 410 -13.89 8.92 25.09
CA PRO A 410 -13.61 10.35 25.02
C PRO A 410 -14.90 11.16 25.19
N THR A 411 -14.81 12.34 25.81
CA THR A 411 -15.97 13.23 25.98
C THR A 411 -16.42 13.89 24.65
N SER A 412 -15.71 13.65 23.56
CA SER A 412 -15.99 14.19 22.22
C SER A 412 -15.62 13.15 21.16
N THR A 413 -15.81 13.50 19.86
CA THR A 413 -15.45 12.65 18.73
C THR A 413 -13.93 12.57 18.47
N TYR A 414 -13.10 13.14 19.34
CA TYR A 414 -11.64 13.21 19.19
C TYR A 414 -10.95 12.24 20.17
N PRO A 415 -10.67 10.99 19.76
CA PRO A 415 -10.29 9.95 20.69
C PRO A 415 -8.79 9.83 20.96
N ALA A 416 -7.93 10.62 20.30
CA ALA A 416 -6.49 10.44 20.36
C ALA A 416 -5.76 11.51 21.16
N ILE A 417 -4.68 11.14 21.85
CA ILE A 417 -3.73 12.06 22.45
C ILE A 417 -2.89 12.72 21.35
N HIS A 418 -2.80 14.04 21.39
CA HIS A 418 -2.16 14.86 20.35
C HIS A 418 -1.22 15.90 20.94
N ALA A 419 -0.05 16.09 20.31
CA ALA A 419 0.91 17.13 20.61
C ALA A 419 0.74 18.31 19.64
N PRO A 420 0.06 19.41 20.00
CA PRO A 420 -0.24 20.50 19.08
C PRO A 420 0.98 21.38 18.75
N GLY A 421 2.03 21.33 19.57
CA GLY A 421 3.25 22.12 19.40
C GLY A 421 4.49 21.40 19.94
N ASP A 422 5.61 22.13 19.92
CA ASP A 422 6.91 21.64 20.41
C ASP A 422 7.02 21.69 21.95
N TYR A 423 8.24 21.76 22.48
CA TYR A 423 8.54 21.71 23.91
C TYR A 423 7.67 22.66 24.74
N GLY A 424 7.16 22.15 25.85
CA GLY A 424 6.25 22.87 26.75
C GLY A 424 4.79 22.92 26.28
N SER A 425 4.49 22.42 25.09
CA SER A 425 3.12 22.34 24.62
C SER A 425 2.34 21.29 25.39
N ARG A 426 1.12 21.67 25.81
CA ARG A 426 0.19 20.77 26.47
C ARG A 426 -0.37 19.72 25.53
N MET A 427 -0.59 18.51 26.00
CA MET A 427 -1.32 17.49 25.26
C MET A 427 -2.82 17.85 25.21
N VAL A 428 -3.45 17.52 24.10
CA VAL A 428 -4.88 17.77 23.85
C VAL A 428 -5.55 16.56 23.18
N ALA A 429 -6.88 16.54 23.15
CA ALA A 429 -7.66 15.58 22.38
C ALA A 429 -7.74 15.99 20.89
N TRP A 430 -7.54 15.04 19.97
CA TRP A 430 -7.58 15.25 18.52
C TRP A 430 -7.90 13.96 17.75
N ASN A 431 -7.90 14.04 16.40
CA ASN A 431 -8.04 12.88 15.53
C ASN A 431 -6.82 11.95 15.61
N ALA A 432 -7.07 10.65 15.53
CA ALA A 432 -6.02 9.64 15.44
C ALA A 432 -5.40 9.58 14.04
N TYR A 433 -6.25 9.58 13.01
CA TYR A 433 -5.83 9.38 11.63
C TYR A 433 -5.70 10.70 10.88
N GLY A 434 -4.73 10.74 9.96
CA GLY A 434 -4.44 11.93 9.15
C GLY A 434 -3.78 13.08 9.92
N SER A 435 -3.33 12.84 11.16
CA SER A 435 -2.63 13.82 11.99
C SER A 435 -1.35 13.22 12.55
N PRO A 436 -0.19 13.43 11.92
CA PRO A 436 1.09 12.83 12.36
C PRO A 436 1.45 13.16 13.82
N ALA A 437 1.04 14.33 14.32
CA ALA A 437 1.28 14.72 15.71
C ALA A 437 0.40 14.00 16.75
N SER A 438 -0.52 13.12 16.31
CA SER A 438 -1.24 12.16 17.15
C SER A 438 -0.59 10.77 17.19
N LEU A 439 0.58 10.61 16.54
CA LEU A 439 1.31 9.35 16.49
C LEU A 439 2.54 9.39 17.39
N TRP A 440 2.82 8.26 18.01
CA TRP A 440 3.80 8.12 19.08
C TRP A 440 4.66 6.88 18.88
N TYR A 441 5.93 6.96 19.30
CA TYR A 441 6.81 5.84 19.53
C TYR A 441 6.75 5.44 21.02
N PHE A 442 6.57 4.17 21.29
CA PHE A 442 6.67 3.59 22.62
C PHE A 442 8.01 2.88 22.75
N GLU A 443 8.96 3.55 23.36
CA GLU A 443 10.30 3.04 23.63
C GLU A 443 10.31 2.30 24.96
N LYS A 444 10.48 0.97 24.91
CA LYS A 444 10.60 0.15 26.11
C LYS A 444 11.94 0.41 26.80
N THR A 445 11.92 0.64 28.10
CA THR A 445 13.12 0.75 28.93
C THR A 445 13.46 -0.59 29.59
N ASP A 446 14.64 -0.68 30.21
CA ASP A 446 15.01 -1.84 31.06
C ASP A 446 14.46 -1.73 32.48
N ILE A 447 13.77 -0.64 32.84
CA ILE A 447 13.27 -0.34 34.18
C ILE A 447 11.94 -1.08 34.39
N ASP A 448 11.83 -1.80 35.51
CA ASP A 448 10.62 -2.51 35.88
C ASP A 448 9.50 -1.54 36.30
N SER A 449 8.31 -1.76 35.80
CA SER A 449 7.11 -0.98 36.10
C SER A 449 6.52 -1.30 37.49
N GLY A 450 6.94 -2.44 38.09
CA GLY A 450 6.33 -3.01 39.29
C GLY A 450 4.95 -3.66 39.03
N ILE A 451 4.54 -3.78 37.77
CA ILE A 451 3.31 -4.46 37.38
C ILE A 451 3.65 -5.92 37.06
N GLU A 452 3.07 -6.85 37.83
CA GLU A 452 3.19 -8.27 37.50
C GLU A 452 2.30 -8.58 36.30
N PRO A 453 2.82 -9.28 35.28
CA PRO A 453 1.99 -9.79 34.19
C PRO A 453 0.90 -10.69 34.79
N THR A 454 -0.36 -10.30 34.64
CA THR A 454 -1.45 -11.17 35.08
C THR A 454 -1.58 -12.34 34.10
N ALA A 455 -1.84 -13.55 34.63
CA ALA A 455 -1.99 -14.77 33.81
C ALA A 455 -3.18 -14.74 32.82
N ILE A 456 -3.88 -13.63 32.74
CA ILE A 456 -4.93 -13.29 31.76
C ILE A 456 -4.31 -12.75 30.45
N ASP A 457 -3.06 -12.34 30.49
CA ASP A 457 -2.30 -12.03 29.29
C ASP A 457 -1.99 -13.31 28.50
N GLY A 458 -3.03 -13.98 28.05
CA GLY A 458 -3.01 -14.98 26.99
C GLY A 458 -2.64 -14.37 25.62
N ILE A 459 -1.83 -13.34 25.63
CA ILE A 459 -0.93 -12.97 24.56
C ILE A 459 0.26 -13.93 24.74
N GLU A 460 0.07 -15.17 24.23
CA GLU A 460 1.23 -15.97 23.87
C GLU A 460 2.20 -15.05 23.14
N ALA A 461 3.49 -15.23 23.36
CA ALA A 461 4.61 -14.51 22.75
C ALA A 461 4.66 -14.55 21.20
N ASN A 462 3.57 -14.82 20.56
CA ASN A 462 3.28 -14.73 19.14
C ASN A 462 2.59 -13.40 18.82
N GLY A 463 3.23 -12.28 19.10
CA GLY A 463 3.08 -10.93 18.60
C GLY A 463 1.82 -10.47 17.85
N ASN A 464 0.70 -11.15 17.96
CA ASN A 464 -0.56 -10.79 17.34
C ASN A 464 -1.36 -9.93 18.31
N VAL A 465 -1.24 -8.62 18.19
CA VAL A 465 -2.32 -7.73 18.64
C VAL A 465 -3.61 -8.29 18.03
N VAL A 466 -4.54 -8.79 18.86
CA VAL A 466 -5.85 -9.24 18.39
C VAL A 466 -6.57 -8.00 17.87
N THR A 467 -6.45 -7.72 16.59
CA THR A 467 -7.00 -6.52 15.99
C THR A 467 -8.50 -6.64 15.74
N SER A 468 -9.05 -7.83 15.60
CA SER A 468 -10.51 -8.05 15.58
C SER A 468 -10.84 -9.54 15.44
N ALA A 469 -11.78 -10.05 16.25
CA ALA A 469 -12.51 -11.28 15.98
C ALA A 469 -13.81 -10.93 15.25
N PHE A 470 -14.13 -11.69 14.20
CA PHE A 470 -15.38 -11.55 13.49
C PHE A 470 -16.16 -12.86 13.50
N ASP A 471 -17.49 -12.80 13.62
CA ASP A 471 -18.33 -13.96 13.37
C ASP A 471 -18.35 -14.32 11.86
N LEU A 472 -18.98 -15.43 11.50
CA LEU A 472 -19.07 -15.88 10.12
C LEU A 472 -19.89 -14.94 9.22
N GLN A 473 -20.61 -13.98 9.79
CA GLN A 473 -21.35 -12.92 9.09
C GLN A 473 -20.53 -11.62 8.96
N GLY A 474 -19.26 -11.64 9.39
CA GLY A 474 -18.36 -10.47 9.30
C GLY A 474 -18.61 -9.40 10.37
N ARG A 475 -19.38 -9.67 11.42
CA ARG A 475 -19.61 -8.72 12.51
C ARG A 475 -18.49 -8.84 13.54
N ALA A 476 -17.95 -7.69 13.97
CA ALA A 476 -16.93 -7.65 15.02
C ALA A 476 -17.47 -8.24 16.34
N VAL A 477 -16.68 -9.10 16.97
CA VAL A 477 -17.01 -9.76 18.23
C VAL A 477 -15.93 -9.41 19.25
N SER A 478 -16.29 -8.68 20.28
CA SER A 478 -15.36 -8.22 21.33
C SER A 478 -14.92 -9.34 22.29
N ALA A 479 -15.70 -10.40 22.44
CA ALA A 479 -15.38 -11.57 23.25
C ALA A 479 -15.95 -12.83 22.59
N PRO A 480 -15.15 -13.59 21.82
CA PRO A 480 -15.58 -14.82 21.18
C PRO A 480 -15.92 -15.88 22.25
N LYS A 481 -17.19 -16.29 22.30
CA LYS A 481 -17.64 -17.46 23.08
C LYS A 481 -17.41 -18.72 22.26
N SER A 482 -17.63 -19.92 22.85
CA SER A 482 -17.55 -21.18 22.10
C SER A 482 -18.21 -21.07 20.71
N GLY A 483 -17.45 -21.35 19.65
CA GLY A 483 -17.93 -21.23 18.28
C GLY A 483 -16.81 -21.07 17.25
N LEU A 484 -17.18 -20.86 15.99
CA LEU A 484 -16.27 -20.62 14.87
C LEU A 484 -16.22 -19.13 14.55
N TYR A 485 -15.01 -18.58 14.54
CA TYR A 485 -14.76 -17.14 14.32
C TYR A 485 -13.66 -16.94 13.28
N ILE A 486 -13.57 -15.74 12.73
CA ILE A 486 -12.42 -15.27 11.98
C ILE A 486 -11.62 -14.35 12.90
N ILE A 487 -10.50 -14.85 13.41
CA ILE A 487 -9.57 -14.11 14.29
C ILE A 487 -8.27 -13.94 13.51
N ASN A 488 -7.82 -12.69 13.37
CA ASN A 488 -6.62 -12.37 12.60
C ASN A 488 -6.65 -13.00 11.18
N ARG A 489 -7.81 -12.90 10.50
CA ARG A 489 -8.07 -13.47 9.16
C ARG A 489 -7.98 -15.00 9.06
N LYS A 490 -7.89 -15.72 10.18
CA LYS A 490 -7.92 -17.19 10.22
C LYS A 490 -9.22 -17.70 10.80
N LYS A 491 -9.74 -18.82 10.29
CA LYS A 491 -10.86 -19.53 10.93
C LYS A 491 -10.34 -20.18 12.21
N VAL A 492 -10.91 -19.81 13.34
CA VAL A 492 -10.55 -20.30 14.65
C VAL A 492 -11.77 -20.87 15.34
N VAL A 493 -11.65 -22.08 15.87
CA VAL A 493 -12.68 -22.69 16.75
C VAL A 493 -12.31 -22.32 18.18
N VAL A 494 -13.13 -21.47 18.78
CA VAL A 494 -13.05 -21.17 20.21
C VAL A 494 -13.84 -22.25 20.95
N LYS A 495 -13.22 -22.99 21.85
CA LYS A 495 -13.82 -24.10 22.60
C LYS A 495 -14.51 -23.62 23.87
#